data_b45751367a2676428525836c66d40e3e
#
_entry.id   b45751367a2676428525836c66d40e3e
#
_cell.length_a   1.000
_cell.length_b   1.000
_cell.length_c   1.000
_cell.angle_alpha   90.00
_cell.angle_beta   90.00
_cell.angle_gamma   90.00
#
_symmetry.space_group_name_H-M   'P 1'
#
loop_
_entity.id
_entity.type
_entity.pdbx_description
1 polymer ?
#
loop_
_entity_poly.entity_id
_entity_poly.type
_entity_poly.pdbx_seq_one_letter_code
_entity_poly.pdbx_strand_id
1 'polypeptide(L)'
;MRATILGLLGLLGVLAACGDSTGTGSPGTLVVSLESPNTDDGAVAVSVTGTGLTSAAPVGSSVRVFWRLVSETEIQVIVFGNLTAGPLFSVNVGDVRHPDRYSGDVTQVAARSDALRDDISGYAIRLTRAESP
;
A
#
# COMPACT_ATOMS: atom_id res chain seq x y z
N MET A 1 39.54 49.67 40.53
CA MET A 1 39.15 49.73 39.96
C MET A 1 38.49 49.04 39.34
N ARG A 2 37.89 48.84 38.58
CA ARG A 2 37.03 48.37 38.04
C ARG A 2 37.01 47.35 37.32
N ALA A 3 36.50 46.52 37.24
CA ALA A 3 36.46 45.50 36.52
C ALA A 3 35.31 45.32 35.89
N THR A 4 35.28 45.25 34.82
CA THR A 4 34.22 45.09 34.10
C THR A 4 34.03 43.83 33.69
N ILE A 5 33.10 43.25 33.86
CA ILE A 5 32.84 42.11 33.40
C ILE A 5 31.95 42.05 32.42
N LEU A 6 32.16 41.55 31.52
CA LEU A 6 31.37 41.34 30.54
C LEU A 6 30.81 40.13 30.54
N GLY A 7 29.83 39.93 30.66
CA GLY A 7 29.16 38.76 30.52
C GLY A 7 28.79 38.47 29.24
N LEU A 8 29.25 37.56 28.83
CA LEU A 8 28.97 37.20 27.60
C LEU A 8 27.93 36.36 27.56
N LEU A 9 27.01 36.53 26.94
CA LEU A 9 26.05 35.80 26.69
C LEU A 9 26.11 34.87 25.76
N GLY A 10 26.10 33.87 25.89
CA GLY A 10 26.09 32.86 24.95
C GLY A 10 24.83 32.61 24.46
N LEU A 11 24.66 32.83 23.37
CA LEU A 11 23.57 32.59 22.84
C LEU A 11 23.45 31.35 22.30
N LEU A 12 22.64 30.59 22.57
CA LEU A 12 22.46 29.50 22.03
C LEU A 12 21.53 29.39 21.12
N GLY A 13 21.70 29.21 20.11
CA GLY A 13 20.88 28.99 19.07
C GLY A 13 20.41 27.69 19.04
N VAL A 14 19.37 27.48 19.30
CA VAL A 14 18.88 26.31 19.15
C VAL A 14 18.34 26.10 17.98
N LEU A 15 18.63 25.25 17.29
CA LEU A 15 18.12 24.92 16.17
C LEU A 15 17.25 23.95 16.23
N ALA A 16 16.21 24.05 16.13
CA ALA A 16 15.30 23.16 15.95
C ALA A 16 15.28 22.61 14.74
N ALA A 17 15.76 21.70 14.56
CA ALA A 17 15.74 21.12 13.39
C ALA A 17 14.56 20.46 13.30
N CYS A 18 13.70 20.85 12.78
CA CYS A 18 12.65 20.23 12.55
C CYS A 18 12.78 19.27 11.72
N GLY A 19 12.54 18.30 11.89
CA GLY A 19 12.60 17.35 11.11
C GLY A 19 12.16 17.47 9.98
N ASP A 20 12.38 17.19 9.37
CA ASP A 20 12.08 17.29 8.30
C ASP A 20 11.29 16.50 7.80
N SER A 21 10.43 16.74 7.52
CA SER A 21 9.49 16.13 6.88
C SER A 21 9.77 15.87 5.58
N THR A 22 10.89 15.90 5.20
CA THR A 22 11.12 15.81 3.87
C THR A 22 10.77 14.54 3.43
N GLY A 23 10.10 14.44 2.48
CA GLY A 23 9.80 13.24 1.82
C GLY A 23 8.82 12.41 2.47
N THR A 24 8.32 12.85 3.52
CA THR A 24 7.41 11.98 4.10
C THR A 24 6.18 12.10 3.37
N GLY A 25 5.64 11.10 2.94
CA GLY A 25 4.36 11.08 2.31
C GLY A 25 3.23 11.16 3.30
N SER A 26 2.05 10.96 2.84
CA SER A 26 0.87 10.86 3.67
C SER A 26 0.51 9.40 3.78
N PRO A 27 0.82 8.75 4.89
CA PRO A 27 0.44 7.35 5.05
C PRO A 27 -1.07 7.18 5.01
N GLY A 28 -1.51 6.09 4.49
CA GLY A 28 -2.93 5.82 4.40
C GLY A 28 -3.18 4.52 3.67
N THR A 29 -4.35 4.41 3.07
CA THR A 29 -4.81 3.17 2.48
C THR A 29 -5.17 3.36 1.02
N LEU A 30 -4.73 2.44 0.20
CA LEU A 30 -5.18 2.35 -1.18
C LEU A 30 -6.08 1.13 -1.32
N VAL A 31 -7.09 1.25 -2.16
CA VAL A 31 -7.97 0.14 -2.48
C VAL A 31 -7.42 -0.53 -3.73
N VAL A 32 -7.33 -1.83 -3.69
CA VAL A 32 -6.83 -2.63 -4.79
C VAL A 32 -8.02 -3.31 -5.45
N SER A 33 -8.26 -2.96 -6.70
CA SER A 33 -9.37 -3.49 -7.47
C SER A 33 -8.88 -4.40 -8.57
N LEU A 34 -9.68 -5.40 -8.86
CA LEU A 34 -9.36 -6.39 -9.88
C LEU A 34 -10.14 -6.09 -11.16
N GLU A 35 -9.46 -6.17 -12.28
CA GLU A 35 -10.10 -6.24 -13.57
C GLU A 35 -10.00 -7.70 -13.99
N SER A 36 -11.12 -8.30 -14.33
CA SER A 36 -11.17 -9.72 -14.67
C SER A 36 -12.11 -9.95 -15.84
N PRO A 37 -11.72 -10.79 -16.78
CA PRO A 37 -12.61 -11.17 -17.86
C PRO A 37 -13.57 -12.29 -17.47
N ASN A 38 -13.48 -12.79 -16.25
CA ASN A 38 -14.29 -13.92 -15.79
C ASN A 38 -15.12 -13.56 -14.58
N THR A 39 -16.14 -14.34 -14.33
CA THR A 39 -17.03 -14.14 -13.18
C THR A 39 -16.99 -15.30 -12.21
N ASP A 40 -16.13 -16.28 -12.45
CA ASP A 40 -16.05 -17.48 -11.63
C ASP A 40 -14.66 -17.67 -11.02
N ASP A 41 -13.97 -16.60 -10.71
CA ASP A 41 -12.69 -16.68 -10.07
C ASP A 41 -12.85 -16.99 -8.58
N GLY A 42 -11.98 -17.84 -8.07
CA GLY A 42 -12.02 -18.27 -6.67
C GLY A 42 -10.81 -17.86 -5.87
N ALA A 43 -9.70 -17.54 -6.55
CA ALA A 43 -8.50 -17.09 -5.88
C ALA A 43 -7.64 -16.27 -6.83
N VAL A 44 -7.01 -15.25 -6.30
CA VAL A 44 -6.11 -14.39 -7.07
C VAL A 44 -4.88 -14.09 -6.22
N ALA A 45 -3.72 -14.26 -6.79
CA ALA A 45 -2.48 -13.86 -6.16
C ALA A 45 -2.01 -12.56 -6.81
N VAL A 46 -1.69 -11.58 -5.99
CA VAL A 46 -1.32 -10.25 -6.44
C VAL A 46 -0.02 -9.83 -5.78
N SER A 47 0.85 -9.21 -6.53
CA SER A 47 2.04 -8.56 -5.98
C SER A 47 1.83 -7.07 -6.08
N VAL A 48 1.98 -6.35 -4.98
CA VAL A 48 1.89 -4.89 -4.97
C VAL A 48 3.26 -4.35 -4.61
N THR A 49 3.73 -3.39 -5.39
CA THR A 49 5.04 -2.78 -5.16
C THR A 49 4.90 -1.28 -4.92
N GLY A 50 5.82 -0.75 -4.14
CA GLY A 50 5.87 0.66 -3.77
C GLY A 50 6.47 0.84 -2.39
N THR A 51 6.58 2.07 -1.94
CA THR A 51 7.23 2.34 -0.66
C THR A 51 6.24 2.36 0.49
N GLY A 52 6.70 1.95 1.65
CA GLY A 52 5.89 2.06 2.85
C GLY A 52 4.74 1.07 2.95
N LEU A 53 4.84 -0.05 2.27
CA LEU A 53 3.82 -1.08 2.37
C LEU A 53 3.95 -1.79 3.71
N THR A 54 2.86 -1.93 4.43
CA THR A 54 2.92 -2.55 5.76
C THR A 54 1.92 -3.68 5.96
N SER A 55 0.74 -3.60 5.38
CA SER A 55 -0.29 -4.61 5.61
C SER A 55 -1.38 -4.55 4.56
N ALA A 56 -2.20 -5.58 4.53
CA ALA A 56 -3.37 -5.63 3.65
C ALA A 56 -4.57 -6.15 4.43
N ALA A 57 -5.75 -5.81 3.98
CA ALA A 57 -6.99 -6.22 4.63
C ALA A 57 -8.09 -6.39 3.59
N PRO A 58 -9.07 -7.25 3.83
CA PRO A 58 -10.15 -7.44 2.88
C PRO A 58 -11.04 -6.20 2.79
N VAL A 59 -11.63 -5.99 1.62
CA VAL A 59 -12.67 -4.99 1.46
C VAL A 59 -13.97 -5.77 1.50
N GLY A 60 -14.78 -5.52 2.49
CA GLY A 60 -16.02 -6.26 2.68
C GLY A 60 -15.79 -7.58 3.40
N SER A 61 -16.83 -8.37 3.47
CA SER A 61 -16.82 -9.62 4.23
C SER A 61 -16.87 -10.86 3.36
N SER A 62 -16.90 -10.71 2.05
CA SER A 62 -17.09 -11.83 1.15
C SER A 62 -15.79 -12.49 0.72
N VAL A 63 -14.66 -11.93 1.07
CA VAL A 63 -13.36 -12.48 0.67
C VAL A 63 -12.46 -12.64 1.87
N ARG A 64 -11.49 -13.51 1.74
CA ARG A 64 -10.44 -13.69 2.74
C ARG A 64 -9.14 -13.25 2.10
N VAL A 65 -8.31 -12.59 2.89
CA VAL A 65 -7.06 -12.04 2.42
C VAL A 65 -5.93 -12.56 3.28
N PHE A 66 -4.90 -13.08 2.64
CA PHE A 66 -3.66 -13.47 3.29
C PHE A 66 -2.53 -12.71 2.63
N TRP A 67 -1.60 -12.22 3.41
CA TRP A 67 -0.54 -11.39 2.87
C TRP A 67 0.78 -11.61 3.61
N ARG A 68 1.84 -11.25 2.93
CA ARG A 68 3.15 -11.22 3.57
C ARG A 68 4.00 -10.16 2.89
N LEU A 69 4.88 -9.54 3.66
CA LEU A 69 5.84 -8.61 3.09
C LEU A 69 7.02 -9.42 2.56
N VAL A 70 7.35 -9.20 1.32
CA VAL A 70 8.51 -9.83 0.71
C VAL A 70 9.73 -8.96 0.93
N SER A 71 9.54 -7.65 0.93
CA SER A 71 10.58 -6.67 1.16
C SER A 71 9.93 -5.38 1.66
N GLU A 72 10.71 -4.34 1.85
CA GLU A 72 10.16 -3.05 2.25
C GLU A 72 9.32 -2.43 1.15
N THR A 73 9.43 -2.92 -0.06
CA THR A 73 8.75 -2.34 -1.20
C THR A 73 7.86 -3.32 -1.94
N GLU A 74 7.62 -4.49 -1.38
CA GLU A 74 6.74 -5.46 -2.03
C GLU A 74 5.94 -6.27 -1.01
N ILE A 75 4.65 -6.39 -1.28
CA ILE A 75 3.76 -7.21 -0.49
C ILE A 75 3.07 -8.19 -1.43
N GLN A 76 3.00 -9.44 -1.05
CA GLN A 76 2.27 -10.45 -1.78
C GLN A 76 0.97 -10.74 -1.06
N VAL A 77 -0.11 -10.78 -1.82
CA VAL A 77 -1.45 -10.93 -1.28
C VAL A 77 -2.17 -12.04 -2.03
N ILE A 78 -2.85 -12.90 -1.32
CA ILE A 78 -3.71 -13.90 -1.92
C ILE A 78 -5.12 -13.66 -1.42
N VAL A 79 -6.06 -13.58 -2.33
CA VAL A 79 -7.46 -13.32 -2.03
C VAL A 79 -8.28 -14.52 -2.45
N PHE A 80 -9.12 -15.02 -1.56
CA PHE A 80 -9.99 -16.14 -1.82
C PHE A 80 -11.45 -15.74 -1.65
N GLY A 81 -12.31 -16.31 -2.45
CA GLY A 81 -13.76 -16.09 -2.32
C GLY A 81 -14.44 -16.12 -3.67
N ASN A 82 -15.61 -15.55 -3.72
CA ASN A 82 -16.32 -15.40 -4.97
C ASN A 82 -15.83 -14.08 -5.55
N LEU A 83 -14.82 -14.15 -6.39
CA LEU A 83 -14.15 -12.96 -6.87
C LEU A 83 -14.75 -12.50 -8.18
N THR A 84 -15.05 -11.22 -8.27
CA THR A 84 -15.50 -10.58 -9.49
C THR A 84 -14.71 -9.30 -9.63
N ALA A 85 -14.80 -8.67 -10.79
CA ALA A 85 -14.13 -7.40 -11.01
C ALA A 85 -14.62 -6.39 -9.98
N GLY A 86 -13.71 -5.58 -9.47
CA GLY A 86 -14.02 -4.56 -8.47
C GLY A 86 -13.06 -4.62 -7.30
N PRO A 87 -13.34 -3.87 -6.24
CA PRO A 87 -12.47 -3.82 -5.07
C PRO A 87 -12.34 -5.18 -4.39
N LEU A 88 -11.12 -5.58 -4.07
CA LEU A 88 -10.85 -6.84 -3.40
C LEU A 88 -10.26 -6.66 -2.02
N PHE A 89 -9.25 -5.83 -1.91
CA PHE A 89 -8.57 -5.61 -0.64
C PHE A 89 -8.01 -4.20 -0.60
N SER A 90 -7.55 -3.81 0.57
CA SER A 90 -6.85 -2.55 0.73
C SER A 90 -5.45 -2.82 1.21
N VAL A 91 -4.56 -1.89 0.96
CA VAL A 91 -3.17 -2.02 1.37
C VAL A 91 -2.76 -0.71 2.03
N ASN A 92 -2.03 -0.80 3.13
CA ASN A 92 -1.52 0.38 3.78
C ASN A 92 -0.20 0.78 3.14
N VAL A 93 -0.11 2.03 2.77
CA VAL A 93 1.01 2.55 2.00
C VAL A 93 1.60 3.78 2.70
N GLY A 94 2.78 4.16 2.28
CA GLY A 94 3.45 5.32 2.87
C GLY A 94 2.98 6.65 2.32
N ASP A 95 2.38 6.68 1.13
CA ASP A 95 1.94 7.96 0.55
C ASP A 95 0.74 7.78 -0.35
N VAL A 96 -0.43 8.06 0.18
CA VAL A 96 -1.68 7.95 -0.60
C VAL A 96 -1.86 9.11 -1.57
N ARG A 97 -1.05 10.14 -1.47
CA ARG A 97 -1.18 11.27 -2.38
C ARG A 97 -0.64 10.92 -3.77
N HIS A 98 0.15 9.87 -3.87
CA HIS A 98 0.75 9.47 -5.13
C HIS A 98 0.47 8.00 -5.42
N PRO A 99 -0.78 7.65 -5.70
CA PRO A 99 -1.10 6.24 -6.00
C PRO A 99 -0.37 5.73 -7.25
N ASP A 100 0.04 6.64 -8.13
CA ASP A 100 0.78 6.28 -9.31
C ASP A 100 2.18 5.72 -9.02
N ARG A 101 2.66 5.85 -7.79
CA ARG A 101 3.94 5.28 -7.39
C ARG A 101 3.81 3.84 -6.92
N TYR A 102 2.60 3.32 -6.91
CA TYR A 102 2.33 1.95 -6.52
C TYR A 102 1.80 1.20 -7.72
N SER A 103 2.16 -0.05 -7.83
CA SER A 103 1.67 -0.89 -8.92
C SER A 103 1.31 -2.25 -8.40
N GLY A 104 0.40 -2.91 -9.07
CA GLY A 104 0.00 -4.24 -8.72
C GLY A 104 -0.05 -5.12 -9.95
N ASP A 105 0.35 -6.36 -9.77
CA ASP A 105 0.32 -7.33 -10.83
C ASP A 105 -0.36 -8.59 -10.35
N VAL A 106 -1.22 -9.13 -11.19
CA VAL A 106 -1.81 -10.44 -10.94
C VAL A 106 -0.78 -11.48 -11.35
N THR A 107 -0.42 -12.33 -10.42
CA THR A 107 0.59 -13.36 -10.68
C THR A 107 0.00 -14.73 -10.92
N GLN A 108 -1.21 -14.97 -10.39
CA GLN A 108 -1.85 -16.27 -10.55
C GLN A 108 -3.33 -16.14 -10.27
N VAL A 109 -4.15 -16.87 -10.97
CA VAL A 109 -5.59 -16.89 -10.77
C VAL A 109 -6.08 -18.33 -10.81
N ALA A 110 -7.00 -18.67 -9.94
CA ALA A 110 -7.68 -19.96 -9.98
C ALA A 110 -9.19 -19.74 -10.04
N ALA A 111 -9.86 -20.57 -10.82
CA ALA A 111 -11.31 -20.57 -10.86
C ALA A 111 -11.87 -21.16 -9.58
N ARG A 112 -13.17 -20.98 -9.34
CA ARG A 112 -13.82 -21.61 -8.17
C ARG A 112 -13.77 -23.13 -8.22
N SER A 113 -13.51 -23.70 -9.38
CA SER A 113 -13.32 -25.13 -9.50
C SER A 113 -11.93 -25.58 -9.11
N ASP A 114 -11.11 -24.68 -8.61
CA ASP A 114 -9.73 -24.92 -8.20
C ASP A 114 -8.77 -25.10 -9.39
N ALA A 115 -9.22 -24.85 -10.59
CA ALA A 115 -8.35 -24.96 -11.77
C ALA A 115 -7.58 -23.66 -11.97
N LEU A 116 -6.27 -23.74 -12.10
CA LEU A 116 -5.47 -22.58 -12.40
C LEU A 116 -5.76 -22.09 -13.82
N ARG A 117 -5.78 -20.79 -13.97
CA ARG A 117 -5.94 -20.22 -15.28
C ARG A 117 -4.61 -20.17 -16.00
N ASP A 118 -4.57 -20.71 -17.18
CA ASP A 118 -3.35 -20.73 -17.97
C ASP A 118 -3.06 -19.35 -18.57
N ASP A 119 -4.09 -18.59 -18.84
CA ASP A 119 -3.93 -17.27 -19.44
C ASP A 119 -4.52 -16.22 -18.52
N ILE A 120 -3.68 -15.35 -17.99
CA ILE A 120 -4.12 -14.28 -17.12
C ILE A 120 -3.93 -12.91 -17.77
N SER A 121 -3.79 -12.85 -19.09
CA SER A 121 -3.52 -11.59 -19.75
C SER A 121 -4.67 -10.58 -19.66
N GLY A 122 -5.88 -11.06 -19.41
CA GLY A 122 -7.02 -10.17 -19.25
C GLY A 122 -7.21 -9.63 -17.84
N TYR A 123 -6.35 -10.02 -16.92
CA TYR A 123 -6.44 -9.57 -15.54
C TYR A 123 -5.53 -8.38 -15.30
N ALA A 124 -5.99 -7.45 -14.52
CA ALA A 124 -5.20 -6.28 -14.15
C ALA A 124 -5.58 -5.79 -12.77
N ILE A 125 -4.69 -5.02 -12.18
CA ILE A 125 -4.89 -4.44 -10.86
C ILE A 125 -4.90 -2.93 -10.98
N ARG A 126 -5.84 -2.31 -10.28
CA ARG A 126 -5.92 -0.86 -10.21
C ARG A 126 -5.87 -0.46 -8.74
N LEU A 127 -5.01 0.50 -8.44
CA LEU A 127 -4.91 1.03 -7.08
C LEU A 127 -5.48 2.44 -7.06
N THR A 128 -6.40 2.68 -6.14
CA THR A 128 -7.03 4.00 -6.00
C THR A 128 -7.07 4.38 -4.53
N ARG A 129 -7.18 5.66 -4.28
CA ARG A 129 -7.29 6.12 -2.90
C ARG A 129 -8.61 5.66 -2.32
N ALA A 130 -8.56 5.27 -1.05
CA ALA A 130 -9.78 4.93 -0.34
C ALA A 130 -10.56 6.23 -0.16
N GLU A 131 -11.86 6.16 -0.48
CA GLU A 131 -12.68 7.34 -0.31
C GLU A 131 -12.99 7.53 1.14
N SER A 132 -12.94 8.76 1.59
CA SER A 132 -13.36 9.06 2.94
C SER A 132 -14.85 9.02 3.01
N PRO A 133 -15.40 8.46 4.05
CA PRO A 133 -16.84 8.44 4.21
C PRO A 133 -17.37 9.84 4.46
#